data_c5f753a8157991b7d52bbc183afcd751
#
_entry.id   c5f753a8157991b7d52bbc183afcd751
#
_cell.length_a   1.000
_cell.length_b   1.000
_cell.length_c   1.000
_cell.angle_alpha   90.00
_cell.angle_beta   90.00
_cell.angle_gamma   90.00
#
_symmetry.space_group_name_H-M   'P 1'
#
loop_
_entity.id
_entity.type
_entity.pdbx_description
1 polymer ?
#
loop_
_entity_poly.entity_id
_entity_poly.type
_entity_poly.pdbx_seq_one_letter_code
_entity_poly.pdbx_strand_id
1 'polypeptide(L)'
;MKAVFIVFSPSGHTLIAARKFMSLLEDNGISCHMINITKNDKYLQDFTITKTLVDDLGEHHLLIPCAPVYAGHCEQNMLRIIRALTREKEKQIPAIPLVTYGGVHSSVALEEMGKALNDRGYIPIMGIKIAAEHTLTATFKKQINPGLPGKVEDQILAEAAEITEKVLNDKIAMVNVGKKLAYAPFLKRIMFRSFSQEKIHGKYKKVAI
;
A
#
# COMPACT_ATOMS: atom_id res chain seq x y z
N MET A 1 -1.86 0.10 21.34
CA MET A 1 -2.56 0.25 20.06
C MET A 1 -2.10 -0.83 19.12
N LYS A 2 -2.93 -1.23 18.13
CA LYS A 2 -2.62 -2.31 17.17
C LYS A 2 -2.70 -1.79 15.74
N ALA A 3 -1.63 -1.97 14.97
CA ALA A 3 -1.58 -1.72 13.53
C ALA A 3 -1.65 -3.05 12.76
N VAL A 4 -2.38 -3.07 11.65
CA VAL A 4 -2.45 -4.23 10.77
C VAL A 4 -1.91 -3.87 9.39
N PHE A 5 -0.92 -4.64 8.94
CA PHE A 5 -0.36 -4.58 7.61
C PHE A 5 -1.01 -5.62 6.71
N ILE A 6 -1.48 -5.22 5.53
CA ILE A 6 -1.87 -6.14 4.46
C ILE A 6 -0.82 -5.97 3.36
N VAL A 7 -0.06 -7.03 3.06
CA VAL A 7 1.10 -6.93 2.16
C VAL A 7 0.92 -7.82 0.94
N PHE A 8 1.04 -7.21 -0.25
CA PHE A 8 1.22 -7.92 -1.51
C PHE A 8 2.60 -7.55 -2.10
N SER A 9 3.48 -8.55 -2.25
CA SER A 9 4.88 -8.32 -2.61
C SER A 9 5.48 -9.46 -3.44
N PRO A 10 5.12 -9.61 -4.71
CA PRO A 10 5.61 -10.71 -5.56
C PRO A 10 7.14 -10.76 -5.70
N SER A 11 7.80 -9.60 -5.74
CA SER A 11 9.26 -9.48 -5.85
C SER A 11 9.99 -9.33 -4.52
N GLY A 12 9.27 -9.24 -3.39
CA GLY A 12 9.88 -9.06 -2.06
C GLY A 12 10.10 -7.60 -1.64
N HIS A 13 10.22 -6.64 -2.55
CA HIS A 13 10.58 -5.25 -2.21
C HIS A 13 9.54 -4.55 -1.32
N THR A 14 8.25 -4.73 -1.61
CA THR A 14 7.18 -4.17 -0.77
C THR A 14 7.20 -4.79 0.63
N LEU A 15 7.48 -6.10 0.73
CA LEU A 15 7.60 -6.79 2.02
C LEU A 15 8.77 -6.26 2.85
N ILE A 16 9.91 -5.96 2.22
CA ILE A 16 11.06 -5.34 2.90
C ILE A 16 10.67 -3.98 3.47
N ALA A 17 10.07 -3.11 2.67
CA ALA A 17 9.61 -1.79 3.13
C ALA A 17 8.57 -1.89 4.24
N ALA A 18 7.60 -2.80 4.11
CA ALA A 18 6.57 -3.03 5.12
C ALA A 18 7.15 -3.53 6.44
N ARG A 19 8.09 -4.49 6.41
CA ARG A 19 8.76 -4.98 7.63
C ARG A 19 9.57 -3.92 8.34
N LYS A 20 10.25 -3.07 7.57
CA LYS A 20 11.01 -1.96 8.15
C LYS A 20 10.10 -0.95 8.82
N PHE A 21 9.01 -0.57 8.16
CA PHE A 21 8.01 0.32 8.76
C PHE A 21 7.35 -0.29 9.99
N MET A 22 7.04 -1.59 9.94
CA MET A 22 6.52 -2.35 11.07
C MET A 22 7.46 -2.29 12.28
N SER A 23 8.77 -2.56 12.09
CA SER A 23 9.77 -2.46 13.17
C SER A 23 9.81 -1.08 13.79
N LEU A 24 9.79 -0.01 13.00
CA LEU A 24 9.78 1.37 13.48
C LEU A 24 8.52 1.71 14.30
N LEU A 25 7.36 1.15 13.93
CA LEU A 25 6.14 1.31 14.71
C LEU A 25 6.18 0.52 16.02
N GLU A 26 6.78 -0.68 16.01
CA GLU A 26 6.96 -1.51 17.21
C GLU A 26 7.94 -0.84 18.19
N ASP A 27 9.01 -0.22 17.69
CA ASP A 27 9.95 0.59 18.50
C ASP A 27 9.25 1.78 19.16
N ASN A 28 8.17 2.29 18.56
CA ASN A 28 7.29 3.34 19.11
C ASN A 28 6.12 2.78 19.96
N GLY A 29 6.17 1.51 20.36
CA GLY A 29 5.17 0.89 21.25
C GLY A 29 3.83 0.54 20.59
N ILE A 30 3.76 0.52 19.24
CA ILE A 30 2.57 0.12 18.50
C ILE A 30 2.67 -1.37 18.15
N SER A 31 1.80 -2.20 18.72
CA SER A 31 1.76 -3.64 18.36
C SER A 31 1.37 -3.82 16.91
N CYS A 32 2.12 -4.61 16.16
CA CYS A 32 1.89 -4.81 14.74
C CYS A 32 1.52 -6.26 14.38
N HIS A 33 0.65 -6.42 13.41
CA HIS A 33 0.30 -7.71 12.82
C HIS A 33 0.38 -7.63 11.29
N MET A 34 0.94 -8.65 10.64
CA MET A 34 1.11 -8.67 9.18
C MET A 34 0.35 -9.81 8.53
N ILE A 35 -0.53 -9.47 7.60
CA ILE A 35 -1.22 -10.40 6.72
C ILE A 35 -0.55 -10.34 5.35
N ASN A 36 0.28 -11.34 5.04
CA ASN A 36 0.90 -11.44 3.72
C ASN A 36 -0.01 -12.23 2.77
N ILE A 37 -0.56 -11.52 1.79
CA ILE A 37 -1.46 -12.09 0.78
C ILE A 37 -0.74 -12.59 -0.48
N THR A 38 0.60 -12.46 -0.53
CA THR A 38 1.40 -12.87 -1.69
C THR A 38 1.41 -14.40 -1.80
N LYS A 39 1.04 -14.92 -2.97
CA LYS A 39 0.96 -16.37 -3.23
C LYS A 39 0.10 -17.13 -2.21
N ASN A 40 -0.86 -16.47 -1.62
CA ASN A 40 -1.78 -17.07 -0.66
C ASN A 40 -3.17 -17.19 -1.29
N ASP A 41 -3.51 -18.38 -1.77
CA ASP A 41 -4.77 -18.66 -2.46
C ASP A 41 -6.00 -18.34 -1.62
N LYS A 42 -5.89 -18.46 -0.29
CA LYS A 42 -6.93 -18.07 0.66
C LYS A 42 -7.43 -16.63 0.43
N TYR A 43 -6.54 -15.71 0.00
CA TYR A 43 -6.87 -14.30 -0.23
C TYR A 43 -6.98 -13.93 -1.70
N LEU A 44 -6.51 -14.78 -2.61
CA LEU A 44 -6.44 -14.49 -4.04
C LEU A 44 -7.55 -15.15 -4.86
N GLN A 45 -8.16 -16.23 -4.34
CA GLN A 45 -9.32 -16.92 -4.96
C GLN A 45 -10.64 -16.30 -4.49
N ASP A 46 -11.68 -16.39 -5.34
CA ASP A 46 -12.90 -15.59 -5.26
C ASP A 46 -13.77 -15.73 -3.99
N PHE A 47 -14.51 -14.66 -3.72
CA PHE A 47 -15.71 -14.46 -2.85
C PHE A 47 -15.64 -14.85 -1.35
N THR A 48 -14.80 -15.75 -0.91
CA THR A 48 -14.58 -16.05 0.52
C THR A 48 -13.62 -15.09 1.21
N ILE A 49 -12.96 -14.23 0.44
CA ILE A 49 -11.94 -13.30 0.91
C ILE A 49 -12.46 -12.42 2.04
N THR A 50 -13.69 -11.94 1.94
CA THR A 50 -14.22 -10.90 2.86
C THR A 50 -14.30 -11.40 4.29
N LYS A 51 -14.89 -12.60 4.51
CA LYS A 51 -15.07 -13.13 5.86
C LYS A 51 -13.73 -13.50 6.49
N THR A 52 -12.91 -14.25 5.77
CA THR A 52 -11.60 -14.69 6.24
C THR A 52 -10.66 -13.51 6.53
N LEU A 53 -10.66 -12.49 5.66
CA LEU A 53 -9.83 -11.31 5.86
C LEU A 53 -10.30 -10.49 7.07
N VAL A 54 -11.61 -10.32 7.26
CA VAL A 54 -12.18 -9.63 8.42
C VAL A 54 -11.82 -10.37 9.72
N ASP A 55 -11.93 -11.70 9.72
CA ASP A 55 -11.56 -12.53 10.87
C ASP A 55 -10.05 -12.41 11.18
N ASP A 56 -9.21 -12.42 10.15
CA ASP A 56 -7.75 -12.31 10.31
C ASP A 56 -7.29 -10.89 10.68
N LEU A 57 -8.00 -9.83 10.26
CA LEU A 57 -7.73 -8.46 10.67
C LEU A 57 -7.95 -8.26 12.18
N GLY A 58 -9.05 -8.81 12.67
CA GLY A 58 -9.48 -8.61 14.05
C GLY A 58 -9.62 -7.12 14.40
N GLU A 59 -9.66 -6.82 15.68
CA GLU A 59 -9.68 -5.43 16.14
C GLU A 59 -8.35 -4.73 15.87
N HIS A 60 -8.40 -3.54 15.27
CA HIS A 60 -7.23 -2.75 14.92
C HIS A 60 -7.52 -1.24 14.99
N HIS A 61 -6.46 -0.47 15.22
CA HIS A 61 -6.49 0.99 15.38
C HIS A 61 -5.83 1.71 14.20
N LEU A 62 -5.13 0.97 13.35
CA LEU A 62 -4.45 1.47 12.15
C LEU A 62 -4.41 0.38 11.09
N LEU A 63 -4.72 0.73 9.84
CA LEU A 63 -4.61 -0.15 8.67
C LEU A 63 -3.51 0.33 7.71
N ILE A 64 -2.61 -0.57 7.31
CA ILE A 64 -1.48 -0.26 6.42
C ILE A 64 -1.47 -1.23 5.24
N PRO A 65 -2.20 -0.93 4.16
CA PRO A 65 -2.11 -1.72 2.93
C PRO A 65 -0.84 -1.38 2.16
N CYS A 66 -0.07 -2.40 1.79
CA CYS A 66 1.23 -2.28 1.13
C CYS A 66 1.25 -3.04 -0.20
N ALA A 67 1.50 -2.35 -1.32
CA ALA A 67 1.49 -2.95 -2.64
C ALA A 67 2.53 -2.35 -3.60
N PRO A 68 2.97 -3.09 -4.64
CA PRO A 68 3.79 -2.53 -5.70
C PRO A 68 2.93 -1.68 -6.66
N VAL A 69 3.61 -0.79 -7.37
CA VAL A 69 3.04 -0.01 -8.47
C VAL A 69 3.35 -0.70 -9.80
N TYR A 70 2.30 -0.98 -10.57
CA TYR A 70 2.43 -1.50 -11.93
C TYR A 70 1.82 -0.53 -12.93
N ALA A 71 2.63 -0.07 -13.88
CA ALA A 71 2.23 0.89 -14.92
C ALA A 71 1.55 2.16 -14.34
N GLY A 72 1.98 2.63 -13.16
CA GLY A 72 1.44 3.80 -12.50
C GLY A 72 0.19 3.57 -11.66
N HIS A 73 -0.32 2.33 -11.59
CA HIS A 73 -1.48 1.94 -10.80
C HIS A 73 -1.08 1.10 -9.59
N CYS A 74 -1.90 1.15 -8.54
CA CYS A 74 -1.79 0.17 -7.46
C CYS A 74 -2.11 -1.24 -7.99
N GLU A 75 -1.43 -2.22 -7.45
CA GLU A 75 -1.66 -3.62 -7.80
C GLU A 75 -3.13 -4.01 -7.50
N GLN A 76 -3.76 -4.72 -8.46
CA GLN A 76 -5.20 -4.96 -8.45
C GLN A 76 -5.70 -5.85 -7.31
N ASN A 77 -4.92 -6.86 -6.90
CA ASN A 77 -5.33 -7.72 -5.79
C ASN A 77 -5.43 -6.91 -4.49
N MET A 78 -4.52 -5.96 -4.26
CA MET A 78 -4.60 -5.06 -3.12
C MET A 78 -5.85 -4.19 -3.18
N LEU A 79 -6.17 -3.59 -4.33
CA LEU A 79 -7.39 -2.79 -4.49
C LEU A 79 -8.65 -3.63 -4.28
N ARG A 80 -8.66 -4.88 -4.78
CA ARG A 80 -9.76 -5.82 -4.57
C ARG A 80 -9.96 -6.13 -3.10
N ILE A 81 -8.87 -6.38 -2.38
CA ILE A 81 -8.88 -6.65 -0.94
C ILE A 81 -9.40 -5.45 -0.16
N ILE A 82 -8.89 -4.25 -0.42
CA ILE A 82 -9.39 -3.03 0.25
C ILE A 82 -10.90 -2.86 0.01
N ARG A 83 -11.37 -3.08 -1.22
CA ARG A 83 -12.80 -2.99 -1.57
C ARG A 83 -13.65 -4.07 -0.92
N ALA A 84 -13.06 -5.21 -0.54
CA ALA A 84 -13.74 -6.30 0.15
C ALA A 84 -13.82 -6.09 1.67
N LEU A 85 -13.05 -5.16 2.24
CA LEU A 85 -13.13 -4.85 3.68
C LEU A 85 -14.55 -4.42 4.08
N THR A 86 -14.94 -4.80 5.29
CA THR A 86 -16.19 -4.32 5.88
C THR A 86 -16.18 -2.80 5.97
N ARG A 87 -17.32 -2.17 5.71
CA ARG A 87 -17.44 -0.73 5.78
C ARG A 87 -17.53 -0.26 7.23
N GLU A 88 -16.46 0.30 7.75
CA GLU A 88 -16.38 0.87 9.09
C GLU A 88 -16.98 2.29 9.10
N LYS A 89 -18.33 2.37 9.18
CA LYS A 89 -19.01 3.68 9.13
C LYS A 89 -18.90 4.48 10.42
N GLU A 90 -18.79 3.80 11.56
CA GLU A 90 -18.82 4.41 12.89
C GLU A 90 -17.43 4.63 13.50
N LYS A 91 -16.47 3.80 13.12
CA LYS A 91 -15.08 3.89 13.59
C LYS A 91 -14.25 4.62 12.55
N GLN A 92 -13.74 5.79 12.90
CA GLN A 92 -12.79 6.54 12.07
C GLN A 92 -11.38 5.95 12.21
N ILE A 93 -11.15 4.77 11.63
CA ILE A 93 -9.86 4.09 11.71
C ILE A 93 -8.87 4.75 10.74
N PRO A 94 -7.73 5.29 11.22
CA PRO A 94 -6.69 5.80 10.34
C PRO A 94 -6.12 4.71 9.44
N ALA A 95 -5.68 5.11 8.23
CA ALA A 95 -5.01 4.23 7.31
C ALA A 95 -3.81 4.90 6.64
N ILE A 96 -2.79 4.11 6.33
CA ILE A 96 -1.57 4.56 5.67
C ILE A 96 -1.29 3.65 4.46
N PRO A 97 -1.74 4.02 3.25
CA PRO A 97 -1.35 3.29 2.06
C PRO A 97 0.16 3.44 1.81
N LEU A 98 0.85 2.32 1.62
CA LEU A 98 2.26 2.26 1.27
C LEU A 98 2.42 1.62 -0.11
N VAL A 99 3.13 2.31 -1.01
CA VAL A 99 3.45 1.75 -2.32
C VAL A 99 4.95 1.71 -2.56
N THR A 100 5.41 0.65 -3.23
CA THR A 100 6.76 0.57 -3.78
C THR A 100 6.73 0.71 -5.29
N TYR A 101 7.70 1.41 -5.86
CA TYR A 101 7.76 1.69 -7.31
C TYR A 101 9.20 1.66 -7.81
N GLY A 102 9.38 1.36 -9.08
CA GLY A 102 10.71 1.20 -9.72
C GLY A 102 11.46 2.50 -10.03
N GLY A 103 11.20 3.59 -9.31
CA GLY A 103 11.94 4.85 -9.40
C GLY A 103 11.51 5.79 -10.54
N VAL A 104 10.61 5.41 -11.44
CA VAL A 104 10.13 6.29 -12.51
C VAL A 104 9.00 7.19 -12.00
N HIS A 105 7.87 6.59 -11.62
CA HIS A 105 6.75 7.29 -10.99
C HIS A 105 5.75 6.31 -10.35
N SER A 106 5.05 6.75 -9.32
CA SER A 106 3.95 6.01 -8.69
C SER A 106 2.56 6.41 -9.23
N SER A 107 2.52 7.44 -10.06
CA SER A 107 1.34 7.98 -10.74
C SER A 107 0.09 8.04 -9.84
N VAL A 108 -0.97 7.30 -10.16
CA VAL A 108 -2.26 7.33 -9.46
C VAL A 108 -2.40 6.27 -8.35
N ALA A 109 -1.38 5.45 -8.12
CA ALA A 109 -1.47 4.30 -7.22
C ALA A 109 -1.93 4.65 -5.79
N LEU A 110 -1.35 5.68 -5.16
CA LEU A 110 -1.76 6.12 -3.83
C LEU A 110 -3.16 6.77 -3.83
N GLU A 111 -3.52 7.49 -4.91
CA GLU A 111 -4.87 8.05 -5.08
C GLU A 111 -5.92 6.93 -5.12
N GLU A 112 -5.65 5.85 -5.87
CA GLU A 112 -6.54 4.70 -5.98
C GLU A 112 -6.74 3.99 -4.64
N MET A 113 -5.64 3.76 -3.91
CA MET A 113 -5.72 3.17 -2.57
C MET A 113 -6.43 4.09 -1.58
N GLY A 114 -6.08 5.37 -1.56
CA GLY A 114 -6.71 6.36 -0.68
C GLY A 114 -8.22 6.47 -0.92
N LYS A 115 -8.65 6.46 -2.18
CA LYS A 115 -10.07 6.44 -2.53
C LYS A 115 -10.75 5.15 -2.07
N ALA A 116 -10.15 3.99 -2.35
CA ALA A 116 -10.71 2.72 -1.94
C ALA A 116 -10.85 2.60 -0.41
N LEU A 117 -9.88 3.11 0.35
CA LEU A 117 -9.93 3.18 1.82
C LEU A 117 -11.05 4.09 2.31
N ASN A 118 -11.16 5.31 1.76
CA ASN A 118 -12.24 6.24 2.11
C ASN A 118 -13.63 5.64 1.83
N ASP A 119 -13.79 4.92 0.72
CA ASP A 119 -15.06 4.25 0.36
C ASP A 119 -15.43 3.16 1.38
N ARG A 120 -14.48 2.70 2.20
CA ARG A 120 -14.66 1.72 3.28
C ARG A 120 -14.69 2.33 4.69
N GLY A 121 -14.64 3.65 4.81
CA GLY A 121 -14.70 4.36 6.09
C GLY A 121 -13.37 4.50 6.81
N TYR A 122 -12.27 4.03 6.22
CA TYR A 122 -10.93 4.31 6.72
C TYR A 122 -10.52 5.74 6.37
N ILE A 123 -9.68 6.34 7.22
CA ILE A 123 -9.20 7.71 7.03
C ILE A 123 -7.72 7.67 6.61
N PRO A 124 -7.38 7.86 5.33
CA PRO A 124 -5.99 8.01 4.94
C PRO A 124 -5.38 9.25 5.59
N ILE A 125 -4.44 9.05 6.52
CA ILE A 125 -3.76 10.13 7.25
C ILE A 125 -2.46 10.57 6.59
N MET A 126 -1.85 9.70 5.82
CA MET A 126 -0.70 9.95 4.95
C MET A 126 -0.64 8.89 3.84
N GLY A 127 0.27 9.05 2.89
CA GLY A 127 0.62 8.03 1.89
C GLY A 127 2.13 7.90 1.79
N ILE A 128 2.63 6.68 1.86
CA ILE A 128 4.06 6.37 1.81
C ILE A 128 4.43 5.86 0.41
N LYS A 129 5.49 6.42 -0.16
CA LYS A 129 6.01 6.06 -1.46
C LYS A 129 7.48 5.72 -1.36
N ILE A 130 7.83 4.46 -1.56
CA ILE A 130 9.19 3.93 -1.44
C ILE A 130 9.72 3.56 -2.83
N ALA A 131 10.85 4.14 -3.21
CA ALA A 131 11.57 3.69 -4.39
C ALA A 131 12.18 2.32 -4.11
N ALA A 132 12.15 1.44 -5.10
CA ALA A 132 12.70 0.10 -5.00
C ALA A 132 13.35 -0.29 -6.34
N GLU A 133 14.15 -1.34 -6.32
CA GLU A 133 14.70 -1.90 -7.54
C GLU A 133 13.57 -2.31 -8.51
N HIS A 134 13.76 -2.00 -9.78
CA HIS A 134 12.75 -2.27 -10.78
C HIS A 134 12.73 -3.74 -11.19
N THR A 135 11.62 -4.43 -10.99
CA THR A 135 11.49 -5.88 -11.24
C THR A 135 11.64 -6.30 -12.70
N LEU A 136 11.46 -5.39 -13.66
CA LEU A 136 11.65 -5.67 -15.09
C LEU A 136 13.12 -5.63 -15.54
N THR A 137 14.05 -5.40 -14.62
CA THR A 137 15.51 -5.33 -14.95
C THR A 137 16.04 -6.59 -15.58
N ALA A 138 15.54 -7.76 -15.19
CA ALA A 138 15.89 -9.04 -15.82
C ALA A 138 15.59 -9.07 -17.33
N THR A 139 14.57 -8.33 -17.76
CA THR A 139 14.14 -8.26 -19.18
C THR A 139 14.97 -7.24 -19.98
N PHE A 140 15.46 -6.17 -19.36
CA PHE A 140 16.12 -5.06 -20.04
C PHE A 140 17.65 -5.04 -19.95
N LYS A 141 18.28 -6.08 -19.36
CA LYS A 141 19.76 -6.19 -19.17
C LYS A 141 20.38 -4.99 -18.43
N LYS A 142 19.60 -4.05 -17.92
CA LYS A 142 20.09 -2.88 -17.19
C LYS A 142 19.34 -2.75 -15.88
N GLN A 143 20.08 -2.87 -14.78
CA GLN A 143 19.53 -2.62 -13.46
C GLN A 143 19.08 -1.15 -13.35
N ILE A 144 17.81 -0.94 -13.00
CA ILE A 144 17.26 0.38 -12.74
C ILE A 144 17.09 0.47 -11.21
N ASN A 145 17.72 1.47 -10.62
CA ASN A 145 17.74 1.71 -9.18
C ASN A 145 18.30 0.53 -8.34
N PRO A 146 19.52 0.05 -8.64
CA PRO A 146 20.14 -1.00 -7.84
C PRO A 146 20.32 -0.52 -6.38
N GLY A 147 20.12 -1.42 -5.43
CA GLY A 147 20.33 -1.15 -4.01
C GLY A 147 19.21 -0.34 -3.33
N LEU A 148 18.07 -0.08 -3.97
CA LEU A 148 16.92 0.50 -3.32
C LEU A 148 15.97 -0.57 -2.73
N PRO A 149 15.32 -0.30 -1.59
CA PRO A 149 15.31 0.95 -0.82
C PRO A 149 16.62 1.22 -0.08
N GLY A 150 17.02 2.48 -0.01
CA GLY A 150 18.25 2.96 0.61
C GLY A 150 18.00 3.92 1.79
N LYS A 151 19.02 4.72 2.15
CA LYS A 151 18.96 5.64 3.30
C LYS A 151 17.82 6.67 3.23
N VAL A 152 17.47 7.14 2.03
CA VAL A 152 16.38 8.12 1.84
C VAL A 152 15.04 7.48 2.16
N GLU A 153 14.80 6.27 1.67
CA GLU A 153 13.60 5.51 1.94
C GLU A 153 13.47 5.15 3.43
N ASP A 154 14.60 4.87 4.08
CA ASP A 154 14.67 4.64 5.52
C ASP A 154 14.25 5.87 6.32
N GLN A 155 14.69 7.03 5.91
CA GLN A 155 14.33 8.32 6.52
C GLN A 155 12.84 8.61 6.37
N ILE A 156 12.28 8.38 5.17
CA ILE A 156 10.83 8.52 4.92
C ILE A 156 10.02 7.61 5.86
N LEU A 157 10.46 6.36 6.06
CA LEU A 157 9.76 5.43 6.95
C LEU A 157 9.87 5.85 8.42
N ALA A 158 11.02 6.36 8.84
CA ALA A 158 11.21 6.86 10.21
C ALA A 158 10.33 8.08 10.51
N GLU A 159 10.29 9.05 9.61
CA GLU A 159 9.42 10.24 9.71
C GLU A 159 7.94 9.83 9.74
N ALA A 160 7.55 8.87 8.88
CA ALA A 160 6.18 8.36 8.86
C ALA A 160 5.81 7.65 10.18
N ALA A 161 6.73 6.91 10.79
CA ALA A 161 6.48 6.25 12.07
C ALA A 161 6.30 7.26 13.20
N GLU A 162 7.12 8.30 13.26
CA GLU A 162 7.00 9.39 14.24
C GLU A 162 5.65 10.13 14.10
N ILE A 163 5.24 10.48 12.88
CA ILE A 163 3.94 11.13 12.62
C ILE A 163 2.80 10.20 13.05
N THR A 164 2.90 8.91 12.73
CA THR A 164 1.90 7.89 13.07
C THR A 164 1.72 7.79 14.59
N GLU A 165 2.81 7.72 15.35
CA GLU A 165 2.79 7.70 16.81
C GLU A 165 2.07 8.96 17.36
N LYS A 166 2.40 10.13 16.84
CA LYS A 166 1.79 11.40 17.27
C LYS A 166 0.28 11.44 16.98
N VAL A 167 -0.17 10.93 15.81
CA VAL A 167 -1.61 10.87 15.47
C VAL A 167 -2.34 9.89 16.37
N LEU A 168 -1.79 8.70 16.57
CA LEU A 168 -2.45 7.66 17.36
C LEU A 168 -2.53 8.01 18.85
N ASN A 169 -1.60 8.82 19.37
CA ASN A 169 -1.59 9.31 20.74
C ASN A 169 -2.28 10.68 20.89
N ASP A 170 -3.07 11.12 19.92
CA ASP A 170 -3.78 12.42 19.92
C ASP A 170 -2.87 13.65 20.11
N LYS A 171 -1.56 13.51 19.88
CA LYS A 171 -0.60 14.64 19.96
C LYS A 171 -0.74 15.59 18.77
N ILE A 172 -1.20 15.10 17.63
CA ILE A 172 -1.58 15.88 16.45
C ILE A 172 -2.92 15.43 15.91
N ALA A 173 -3.69 16.37 15.36
CA ALA A 173 -5.02 16.07 14.83
C ALA A 173 -4.97 15.11 13.63
N MET A 174 -5.85 14.14 13.61
CA MET A 174 -6.06 13.26 12.47
C MET A 174 -6.71 14.02 11.31
N VAL A 175 -6.03 14.12 10.18
CA VAL A 175 -6.51 14.82 8.99
C VAL A 175 -6.62 13.82 7.82
N ASN A 176 -7.81 13.77 7.20
CA ASN A 176 -8.00 12.97 5.99
C ASN A 176 -7.30 13.59 4.79
N VAL A 177 -6.20 12.98 4.36
CA VAL A 177 -5.43 13.42 3.18
C VAL A 177 -5.75 12.62 1.90
N GLY A 178 -6.75 11.74 1.92
CA GLY A 178 -7.05 10.85 0.79
C GLY A 178 -7.21 11.57 -0.55
N LYS A 179 -7.79 12.77 -0.57
CA LYS A 179 -7.88 13.60 -1.79
C LYS A 179 -6.55 14.21 -2.20
N LYS A 180 -5.62 14.42 -1.26
CA LYS A 180 -4.30 15.00 -1.52
C LYS A 180 -3.27 13.96 -2.02
N LEU A 181 -3.61 12.67 -2.00
CA LEU A 181 -2.75 11.61 -2.49
C LEU A 181 -2.66 11.55 -4.04
N ALA A 182 -3.35 12.43 -4.72
CA ALA A 182 -3.30 12.61 -6.17
C ALA A 182 -2.07 13.43 -6.59
N TYR A 183 -0.91 12.80 -6.70
CA TYR A 183 0.34 13.49 -7.05
C TYR A 183 0.52 13.79 -8.53
N ALA A 184 -0.11 13.00 -9.39
CA ALA A 184 0.10 13.14 -10.83
C ALA A 184 -0.56 14.43 -11.35
N PRO A 185 0.11 15.18 -12.24
CA PRO A 185 -0.52 16.30 -12.94
C PRO A 185 -1.82 15.87 -13.62
N PHE A 186 -2.79 16.76 -13.70
CA PHE A 186 -4.14 16.49 -14.19
C PHE A 186 -4.17 15.72 -15.53
N LEU A 187 -3.38 16.15 -16.50
CA LEU A 187 -3.27 15.49 -17.82
C LEU A 187 -2.74 14.05 -17.71
N LYS A 188 -1.73 13.81 -16.87
CA LYS A 188 -1.21 12.45 -16.61
C LYS A 188 -2.27 11.58 -15.91
N ARG A 189 -3.05 12.14 -14.98
CA ARG A 189 -4.14 11.41 -14.32
C ARG A 189 -5.21 10.97 -15.32
N ILE A 190 -5.61 11.82 -16.25
CA ILE A 190 -6.54 11.46 -17.33
C ILE A 190 -5.96 10.33 -18.18
N MET A 191 -4.72 10.47 -18.62
CA MET A 191 -4.04 9.46 -19.45
C MET A 191 -3.98 8.10 -18.76
N PHE A 192 -3.60 8.04 -17.47
CA PHE A 192 -3.52 6.77 -16.72
C PHE A 192 -4.90 6.19 -16.42
N ARG A 193 -5.92 7.00 -16.15
CA ARG A 193 -7.30 6.52 -15.94
C ARG A 193 -7.93 5.95 -17.21
N SER A 194 -7.50 6.40 -18.40
CA SER A 194 -8.00 5.88 -19.68
C SER A 194 -7.38 4.54 -20.08
N PHE A 195 -6.24 4.14 -19.50
CA PHE A 195 -5.71 2.79 -19.65
C PHE A 195 -6.50 1.84 -18.74
N SER A 196 -7.37 1.00 -19.33
CA SER A 196 -8.09 0.02 -18.52
C SER A 196 -7.10 -0.93 -17.86
N GLN A 197 -7.22 -1.09 -16.56
CA GLN A 197 -6.38 -2.00 -15.75
C GLN A 197 -6.38 -3.43 -16.33
N GLU A 198 -7.48 -3.86 -16.95
CA GLU A 198 -7.62 -5.18 -17.59
C GLU A 198 -6.63 -5.40 -18.75
N LYS A 199 -6.38 -4.38 -19.58
CA LYS A 199 -5.41 -4.48 -20.70
C LYS A 199 -3.97 -4.60 -20.18
N ILE A 200 -3.67 -3.96 -19.08
CA ILE A 200 -2.35 -4.00 -18.44
C ILE A 200 -2.17 -5.35 -17.73
N HIS A 201 -3.17 -5.83 -17.01
CA HIS A 201 -3.15 -7.12 -16.31
C HIS A 201 -2.93 -8.31 -17.24
N GLY A 202 -3.54 -8.31 -18.42
CA GLY A 202 -3.35 -9.35 -19.43
C GLY A 202 -1.92 -9.46 -19.96
N LYS A 203 -1.16 -8.35 -19.98
CA LYS A 203 0.27 -8.34 -20.35
C LYS A 203 1.19 -8.83 -19.24
N TYR A 204 0.87 -8.56 -17.96
CA TYR A 204 1.72 -8.91 -16.83
C TYR A 204 1.44 -10.32 -16.26
N LYS A 205 0.26 -10.89 -16.47
CA LYS A 205 -0.02 -12.29 -16.14
C LYS A 205 0.95 -13.29 -16.80
N LYS A 206 1.50 -12.92 -17.97
CA LYS A 206 2.48 -13.75 -18.68
C LYS A 206 3.92 -13.69 -18.14
N VAL A 207 4.22 -12.76 -17.23
CA VAL A 207 5.57 -12.54 -16.68
C VAL A 207 5.70 -13.02 -15.23
N ALA A 208 4.59 -13.35 -14.58
CA ALA A 208 4.54 -13.74 -13.17
C ALA A 208 4.35 -15.26 -12.94
N ILE A 209 4.60 -16.10 -13.97
CA ILE A 209 4.63 -17.58 -13.88
C ILE A 209 6.07 -18.06 -13.88
#